data_5349466fd1762e658c73c1b8176ce947
#
_entry.id   5349466fd1762e658c73c1b8176ce947
#
_cell.length_a   1.000
_cell.length_b   1.000
_cell.length_c   1.000
_cell.angle_alpha   90.00
_cell.angle_beta   90.00
_cell.angle_gamma   90.00
#
_symmetry.space_group_name_H-M   'P 1'
#
loop_
_entity.id
_entity.type
_entity.pdbx_description
1 polymer ?
#
loop_
_entity_poly.entity_id
_entity_poly.type
_entity_poly.pdbx_seq_one_letter_code
_entity_poly.pdbx_strand_id
1 'polypeptide(L)'
;MESKLLYVDETECPEYFIVTGLLVNSKEDVDLAYKRFKNNIKGIRIPRDKKARLFTEFKSTLLDRDYKRVKEAMISELNKLEYCAVYSCYVKKISFPQSVKEKIYIALLMRIVMEIRVNVEIVFDTFNNSGFESDILNCMQGCPNVVSIKPGDSQKEAGIQFVDNICSILRLHKTKRDIHAFHSLIKGFVKEV
;
A
#
# COMPACT_ATOMS: atom_id res chain seq x y z
N MET A 1 7.26 18.42 16.27
CA MET A 1 7.45 16.96 16.02
C MET A 1 7.34 16.75 14.52
N GLU A 2 8.29 16.07 13.97
CA GLU A 2 8.33 15.75 12.54
C GLU A 2 7.19 14.78 12.20
N SER A 3 6.40 15.06 11.16
CA SER A 3 5.34 14.16 10.70
C SER A 3 5.94 13.01 9.90
N LYS A 4 5.31 11.84 9.97
CA LYS A 4 5.62 10.71 9.08
C LYS A 4 4.64 10.66 7.91
N LEU A 5 5.00 9.96 6.86
CA LEU A 5 4.19 9.82 5.66
C LEU A 5 3.53 8.45 5.62
N LEU A 6 2.19 8.44 5.47
CA LEU A 6 1.37 7.24 5.38
C LEU A 6 0.78 7.12 3.97
N TYR A 7 1.26 6.17 3.19
CA TYR A 7 0.66 5.79 1.92
C TYR A 7 -0.41 4.74 2.13
N VAL A 8 -1.57 4.91 1.52
CA VAL A 8 -2.73 4.03 1.75
C VAL A 8 -3.29 3.51 0.44
N ASP A 9 -3.61 2.23 0.44
CA ASP A 9 -4.30 1.55 -0.65
C ASP A 9 -5.18 0.42 -0.10
N GLU A 10 -6.08 -0.11 -0.93
CA GLU A 10 -6.94 -1.22 -0.56
C GLU A 10 -6.83 -2.38 -1.54
N THR A 11 -7.30 -3.52 -1.11
CA THR A 11 -7.48 -4.69 -1.98
C THR A 11 -8.69 -5.49 -1.54
N GLU A 12 -9.35 -6.13 -2.49
CA GLU A 12 -10.43 -7.03 -2.17
C GLU A 12 -10.27 -8.40 -2.82
N CYS A 13 -10.87 -9.38 -2.17
CA CYS A 13 -11.10 -10.72 -2.70
C CYS A 13 -12.52 -11.17 -2.28
N PRO A 14 -13.01 -12.31 -2.74
CA PRO A 14 -14.34 -12.79 -2.35
C PRO A 14 -14.57 -12.81 -0.83
N GLU A 15 -13.53 -13.15 -0.05
CA GLU A 15 -13.65 -13.36 1.40
C GLU A 15 -13.29 -12.13 2.25
N TYR A 16 -12.54 -11.18 1.71
CA TYR A 16 -11.98 -10.08 2.50
C TYR A 16 -11.97 -8.75 1.72
N PHE A 17 -12.16 -7.66 2.48
CA PHE A 17 -11.81 -6.30 2.08
C PHE A 17 -10.73 -5.80 3.04
N ILE A 18 -9.60 -5.37 2.52
CA ILE A 18 -8.39 -5.05 3.27
C ILE A 18 -7.96 -3.63 2.91
N VAL A 19 -7.73 -2.79 3.92
CA VAL A 19 -7.05 -1.49 3.77
C VAL A 19 -5.67 -1.60 4.40
N THR A 20 -4.68 -1.07 3.72
CA THR A 20 -3.28 -1.14 4.15
C THR A 20 -2.64 0.23 4.10
N GLY A 21 -1.90 0.58 5.14
CA GLY A 21 -1.08 1.78 5.21
C GLY A 21 0.41 1.43 5.31
N LEU A 22 1.23 2.05 4.48
CA LEU A 22 2.69 2.01 4.54
C LEU A 22 3.19 3.30 5.18
N LEU A 23 3.66 3.23 6.43
CA LEU A 23 4.18 4.35 7.18
C LEU A 23 5.71 4.40 7.07
N VAL A 24 6.23 5.55 6.66
CA VAL A 24 7.66 5.80 6.41
C VAL A 24 8.07 7.16 6.98
N ASN A 25 9.36 7.45 7.07
CA ASN A 25 9.84 8.75 7.56
C ASN A 25 9.53 9.87 6.56
N SER A 26 9.86 9.71 5.28
CA SER A 26 9.76 10.76 4.29
C SER A 26 9.44 10.23 2.89
N LYS A 27 9.05 11.15 1.99
CA LYS A 27 8.87 10.87 0.57
C LYS A 27 10.21 10.56 -0.10
N GLU A 28 11.26 11.27 0.29
CA GLU A 28 12.62 11.14 -0.25
C GLU A 28 13.16 9.74 -0.03
N ASP A 29 12.93 9.15 1.15
CA ASP A 29 13.35 7.78 1.47
C ASP A 29 12.67 6.76 0.55
N VAL A 30 11.37 6.92 0.35
CA VAL A 30 10.56 6.05 -0.51
C VAL A 30 10.97 6.19 -1.98
N ASP A 31 11.15 7.41 -2.47
CA ASP A 31 11.57 7.67 -3.84
C ASP A 31 12.97 7.09 -4.11
N LEU A 32 13.87 7.19 -3.14
CA LEU A 32 15.20 6.58 -3.22
C LEU A 32 15.13 5.04 -3.23
N ALA A 33 14.32 4.44 -2.35
CA ALA A 33 14.09 3.00 -2.33
C ALA A 33 13.50 2.53 -3.67
N TYR A 34 12.53 3.26 -4.22
CA TYR A 34 11.91 2.95 -5.49
C TYR A 34 12.91 3.06 -6.68
N LYS A 35 13.78 4.07 -6.68
CA LYS A 35 14.86 4.20 -7.66
C LYS A 35 15.85 3.02 -7.59
N ARG A 36 16.23 2.60 -6.38
CA ARG A 36 17.08 1.42 -6.17
C ARG A 36 16.39 0.15 -6.64
N PHE A 37 15.12 -0.04 -6.28
CA PHE A 37 14.30 -1.15 -6.74
C PHE A 37 14.28 -1.22 -8.27
N LYS A 38 13.95 -0.11 -8.96
CA LYS A 38 13.98 -0.06 -10.43
C LYS A 38 15.34 -0.44 -11.01
N ASN A 39 16.44 -0.01 -10.40
CA ASN A 39 17.78 -0.39 -10.85
C ASN A 39 18.04 -1.90 -10.66
N ASN A 40 17.64 -2.46 -9.54
CA ASN A 40 17.82 -3.89 -9.24
C ASN A 40 17.06 -4.78 -10.23
N ILE A 41 15.86 -4.39 -10.65
CA ILE A 41 15.06 -5.19 -11.60
C ILE A 41 15.49 -5.01 -13.07
N LYS A 42 16.37 -4.05 -13.40
CA LYS A 42 16.88 -3.90 -14.79
C LYS A 42 17.55 -5.17 -15.30
N GLY A 43 18.28 -5.87 -14.43
CA GLY A 43 18.96 -7.13 -14.74
C GLY A 43 18.07 -8.36 -14.75
N ILE A 44 16.83 -8.27 -14.26
CA ILE A 44 15.91 -9.42 -14.21
C ILE A 44 15.36 -9.69 -15.61
N ARG A 45 15.40 -10.97 -16.03
CA ARG A 45 14.85 -11.41 -17.31
C ARG A 45 13.32 -11.40 -17.25
N ILE A 46 12.71 -10.37 -17.83
CA ILE A 46 11.26 -10.14 -17.91
C ILE A 46 10.94 -9.81 -19.38
N PRO A 47 9.82 -10.27 -19.97
CA PRO A 47 9.38 -9.86 -21.29
C PRO A 47 9.39 -8.34 -21.45
N ARG A 48 9.81 -7.85 -22.63
CA ARG A 48 10.09 -6.41 -22.85
C ARG A 48 8.85 -5.53 -22.63
N ASP A 49 7.68 -5.98 -23.07
CA ASP A 49 6.41 -5.30 -22.88
C ASP A 49 6.03 -5.17 -21.40
N LYS A 50 6.13 -6.25 -20.65
CA LYS A 50 5.86 -6.25 -19.20
C LYS A 50 6.90 -5.42 -18.45
N LYS A 51 8.16 -5.48 -18.85
CA LYS A 51 9.22 -4.67 -18.25
C LYS A 51 8.96 -3.17 -18.45
N ALA A 52 8.59 -2.75 -19.65
CA ALA A 52 8.23 -1.35 -19.92
C ALA A 52 7.08 -0.90 -19.00
N ARG A 53 6.03 -1.70 -18.83
CA ARG A 53 4.91 -1.40 -17.91
C ARG A 53 5.34 -1.29 -16.46
N LEU A 54 6.20 -2.21 -15.97
CA LEU A 54 6.74 -2.14 -14.60
C LEU A 54 7.57 -0.87 -14.34
N PHE A 55 8.21 -0.33 -15.36
CA PHE A 55 8.97 0.93 -15.24
C PHE A 55 8.08 2.17 -15.28
N THR A 56 6.90 2.08 -15.89
CA THR A 56 5.89 3.14 -15.87
C THR A 56 5.14 3.13 -14.54
N GLU A 57 4.63 1.97 -14.17
CA GLU A 57 3.86 1.80 -12.94
C GLU A 57 4.04 0.36 -12.41
N PHE A 58 4.52 0.25 -11.18
CA PHE A 58 4.73 -1.03 -10.52
C PHE A 58 3.43 -1.52 -9.88
N LYS A 59 2.56 -2.14 -10.68
CA LYS A 59 1.29 -2.73 -10.21
C LYS A 59 1.42 -4.20 -9.86
N SER A 60 0.77 -4.59 -8.78
CA SER A 60 0.70 -5.99 -8.32
C SER A 60 0.09 -6.93 -9.36
N THR A 61 -0.86 -6.44 -10.16
CA THR A 61 -1.53 -7.20 -11.23
C THR A 61 -0.62 -7.56 -12.41
N LEU A 62 0.52 -6.86 -12.54
CA LEU A 62 1.52 -7.17 -13.56
C LEU A 62 2.43 -8.33 -13.17
N LEU A 63 2.36 -8.75 -11.90
CA LEU A 63 3.27 -9.71 -11.31
C LEU A 63 2.56 -11.03 -11.05
N ASP A 64 2.54 -11.87 -12.06
CA ASP A 64 2.19 -13.30 -11.92
C ASP A 64 3.24 -14.06 -11.11
N ARG A 65 3.02 -15.38 -10.95
CA ARG A 65 3.89 -16.31 -10.22
C ARG A 65 5.37 -16.22 -10.60
N ASP A 66 5.64 -15.83 -11.85
CA ASP A 66 7.00 -15.84 -12.44
C ASP A 66 7.89 -14.68 -11.99
N TYR A 67 7.34 -13.71 -11.27
CA TYR A 67 8.07 -12.50 -10.87
C TYR A 67 8.46 -12.45 -9.40
N LYS A 68 8.66 -13.61 -8.78
CA LYS A 68 9.14 -13.74 -7.40
C LYS A 68 10.31 -12.78 -7.12
N ARG A 69 11.34 -12.77 -7.98
CA ARG A 69 12.52 -11.91 -7.82
C ARG A 69 12.20 -10.42 -7.81
N VAL A 70 11.16 -9.98 -8.51
CA VAL A 70 10.77 -8.56 -8.54
C VAL A 70 10.16 -8.17 -7.20
N LYS A 71 9.27 -8.99 -6.63
CA LYS A 71 8.71 -8.75 -5.28
C LYS A 71 9.77 -8.83 -4.20
N GLU A 72 10.69 -9.79 -4.29
CA GLU A 72 11.83 -9.91 -3.36
C GLU A 72 12.73 -8.67 -3.41
N ALA A 73 13.01 -8.14 -4.61
CA ALA A 73 13.78 -6.91 -4.76
C ALA A 73 13.06 -5.71 -4.13
N MET A 74 11.74 -5.59 -4.28
CA MET A 74 10.93 -4.56 -3.63
C MET A 74 11.02 -4.67 -2.10
N ILE A 75 10.76 -5.84 -1.56
CA ILE A 75 10.80 -6.09 -0.11
C ILE A 75 12.19 -5.80 0.46
N SER A 76 13.25 -6.18 -0.27
CA SER A 76 14.63 -5.89 0.12
C SER A 76 14.91 -4.40 0.22
N GLU A 77 14.35 -3.57 -0.66
CA GLU A 77 14.52 -2.11 -0.56
C GLU A 77 13.69 -1.49 0.57
N LEU A 78 12.49 -2.00 0.84
CA LEU A 78 11.69 -1.57 1.99
C LEU A 78 12.38 -1.90 3.32
N ASN A 79 13.02 -3.08 3.42
CA ASN A 79 13.77 -3.49 4.60
C ASN A 79 15.05 -2.65 4.86
N LYS A 80 15.51 -1.87 3.90
CA LYS A 80 16.65 -0.95 4.04
C LYS A 80 16.23 0.45 4.49
N LEU A 81 14.94 0.74 4.53
CA LEU A 81 14.48 2.01 5.08
C LEU A 81 14.78 2.07 6.57
N GLU A 82 15.22 3.23 7.05
CA GLU A 82 15.47 3.46 8.47
C GLU A 82 14.23 3.23 9.31
N TYR A 83 13.07 3.59 8.77
CA TYR A 83 11.77 3.31 9.36
C TYR A 83 10.78 2.88 8.29
N CYS A 84 10.17 1.72 8.50
CA CYS A 84 9.10 1.20 7.68
C CYS A 84 8.15 0.40 8.57
N ALA A 85 6.87 0.76 8.57
CA ALA A 85 5.83 -0.02 9.23
C ALA A 85 4.62 -0.16 8.31
N VAL A 86 4.03 -1.34 8.29
CA VAL A 86 2.80 -1.63 7.55
C VAL A 86 1.68 -1.84 8.55
N TYR A 87 0.62 -1.05 8.42
CA TYR A 87 -0.63 -1.24 9.17
C TYR A 87 -1.66 -1.84 8.25
N SER A 88 -2.33 -2.90 8.68
CA SER A 88 -3.36 -3.57 7.88
C SER A 88 -4.61 -3.80 8.72
N CYS A 89 -5.74 -3.40 8.18
CA CYS A 89 -7.04 -3.65 8.76
C CYS A 89 -7.96 -4.31 7.72
N TYR A 90 -8.81 -5.24 8.15
CA TYR A 90 -9.67 -5.95 7.21
C TYR A 90 -11.01 -6.34 7.82
N VAL A 91 -11.98 -6.58 6.95
CA VAL A 91 -13.27 -7.18 7.30
C VAL A 91 -13.53 -8.40 6.43
N LYS A 92 -14.22 -9.39 7.01
CA LYS A 92 -14.80 -10.48 6.21
C LYS A 92 -15.92 -9.94 5.34
N LYS A 93 -15.90 -10.34 4.08
CA LYS A 93 -16.83 -9.88 3.06
C LYS A 93 -17.74 -11.05 2.65
N ILE A 94 -19.05 -10.82 2.67
CA ILE A 94 -20.02 -11.72 2.03
C ILE A 94 -20.37 -11.14 0.67
N SER A 95 -20.88 -9.92 0.65
CA SER A 95 -21.11 -9.07 -0.53
C SER A 95 -21.41 -7.66 -0.02
N PHE A 96 -20.74 -6.65 -0.55
CA PHE A 96 -20.99 -5.26 -0.17
C PHE A 96 -21.35 -4.42 -1.40
N PRO A 97 -22.49 -3.68 -1.38
CA PRO A 97 -22.73 -2.59 -2.31
C PRO A 97 -21.58 -1.55 -2.27
N GLN A 98 -21.36 -0.82 -3.37
CA GLN A 98 -20.27 0.16 -3.45
C GLN A 98 -20.31 1.19 -2.32
N SER A 99 -21.49 1.74 -2.01
CA SER A 99 -21.67 2.74 -0.93
C SER A 99 -21.32 2.20 0.47
N VAL A 100 -21.44 0.89 0.68
CA VAL A 100 -21.04 0.23 1.94
C VAL A 100 -19.50 0.04 1.95
N LYS A 101 -18.90 -0.32 0.82
CA LYS A 101 -17.44 -0.43 0.71
C LYS A 101 -16.74 0.89 1.03
N GLU A 102 -17.25 2.00 0.52
CA GLU A 102 -16.75 3.34 0.79
C GLU A 102 -16.74 3.67 2.28
N LYS A 103 -17.84 3.40 2.98
CA LYS A 103 -17.94 3.58 4.44
C LYS A 103 -16.98 2.66 5.21
N ILE A 104 -16.85 1.41 4.78
CA ILE A 104 -15.92 0.44 5.37
C ILE A 104 -14.48 0.91 5.16
N TYR A 105 -14.12 1.39 3.98
CA TYR A 105 -12.78 1.93 3.71
C TYR A 105 -12.43 3.04 4.72
N ILE A 106 -13.31 4.03 4.86
CA ILE A 106 -13.11 5.14 5.81
C ILE A 106 -12.94 4.60 7.24
N ALA A 107 -13.80 3.68 7.68
CA ALA A 107 -13.74 3.11 9.03
C ALA A 107 -12.42 2.34 9.27
N LEU A 108 -11.96 1.56 8.29
CA LEU A 108 -10.69 0.84 8.39
C LEU A 108 -9.49 1.79 8.36
N LEU A 109 -9.53 2.83 7.53
CA LEU A 109 -8.49 3.87 7.50
C LEU A 109 -8.42 4.63 8.84
N MET A 110 -9.57 5.03 9.39
CA MET A 110 -9.61 5.65 10.72
C MET A 110 -8.98 4.76 11.77
N ARG A 111 -9.29 3.48 11.76
CA ARG A 111 -8.69 2.51 12.71
C ARG A 111 -7.17 2.44 12.57
N ILE A 112 -6.65 2.39 11.35
CA ILE A 112 -5.20 2.45 11.10
C ILE A 112 -4.60 3.73 11.68
N VAL A 113 -5.21 4.88 11.38
CA VAL A 113 -4.73 6.20 11.84
C VAL A 113 -4.73 6.29 13.38
N MET A 114 -5.75 5.75 14.05
CA MET A 114 -5.83 5.75 15.51
C MET A 114 -4.75 4.89 16.18
N GLU A 115 -4.27 3.84 15.52
CA GLU A 115 -3.15 3.02 16.03
C GLU A 115 -1.77 3.69 15.86
N ILE A 116 -1.68 4.68 14.97
CA ILE A 116 -0.45 5.43 14.73
C ILE A 116 -0.34 6.55 15.77
N ARG A 117 0.69 6.49 16.61
CA ARG A 117 0.90 7.43 17.74
C ARG A 117 1.80 8.62 17.42
N VAL A 118 1.97 8.91 16.13
CA VAL A 118 2.75 10.05 15.63
C VAL A 118 1.93 10.85 14.65
N ASN A 119 2.32 12.10 14.42
CA ASN A 119 1.69 12.92 13.38
C ASN A 119 1.94 12.31 12.01
N VAL A 120 0.91 12.30 11.16
CA VAL A 120 0.97 11.72 9.82
C VAL A 120 0.45 12.65 8.75
N GLU A 121 1.13 12.63 7.62
CA GLU A 121 0.61 13.10 6.34
C GLU A 121 0.14 11.89 5.55
N ILE A 122 -1.09 11.91 5.03
CA ILE A 122 -1.69 10.77 4.35
C ILE A 122 -1.73 11.02 2.84
N VAL A 123 -1.30 10.03 2.08
CA VAL A 123 -1.47 9.97 0.62
C VAL A 123 -2.21 8.67 0.28
N PHE A 124 -3.43 8.77 -0.22
CA PHE A 124 -4.24 7.61 -0.63
C PHE A 124 -4.38 7.54 -2.15
N ASP A 125 -4.54 6.33 -2.71
CA ASP A 125 -4.72 6.19 -4.16
C ASP A 125 -6.05 6.81 -4.64
N THR A 126 -6.04 7.41 -5.82
CA THR A 126 -7.19 8.11 -6.39
C THR A 126 -8.30 7.14 -6.78
N PHE A 127 -9.55 7.42 -6.39
CA PHE A 127 -10.69 6.55 -6.64
C PHE A 127 -11.49 6.88 -7.90
N ASN A 128 -11.18 7.97 -8.60
CA ASN A 128 -11.99 8.53 -9.68
C ASN A 128 -13.46 8.79 -9.26
N ASN A 129 -13.69 9.03 -7.97
CA ASN A 129 -14.97 9.36 -7.36
C ASN A 129 -14.77 10.54 -6.40
N SER A 130 -14.99 11.76 -6.88
CA SER A 130 -14.74 12.99 -6.13
C SER A 130 -15.59 13.13 -4.86
N GLY A 131 -16.79 12.57 -4.84
CA GLY A 131 -17.65 12.54 -3.66
C GLY A 131 -17.03 11.69 -2.55
N PHE A 132 -16.62 10.48 -2.89
CA PHE A 132 -15.96 9.59 -1.95
C PHE A 132 -14.61 10.12 -1.45
N GLU A 133 -13.80 10.70 -2.36
CA GLU A 133 -12.55 11.35 -1.96
C GLU A 133 -12.79 12.51 -0.99
N SER A 134 -13.84 13.31 -1.21
CA SER A 134 -14.25 14.38 -0.28
C SER A 134 -14.67 13.82 1.09
N ASP A 135 -15.38 12.70 1.13
CA ASP A 135 -15.75 12.04 2.38
C ASP A 135 -14.52 11.55 3.16
N ILE A 136 -13.53 10.97 2.47
CA ILE A 136 -12.25 10.57 3.08
C ILE A 136 -11.56 11.82 3.68
N LEU A 137 -11.42 12.90 2.91
CA LEU A 137 -10.77 14.13 3.36
C LEU A 137 -11.45 14.69 4.62
N ASN A 138 -12.77 14.81 4.59
CA ASN A 138 -13.55 15.35 5.71
C ASN A 138 -13.42 14.49 6.98
N CYS A 139 -13.52 13.16 6.84
CA CYS A 139 -13.41 12.26 7.98
C CYS A 139 -12.00 12.27 8.60
N MET A 140 -10.95 12.27 7.77
CA MET A 140 -9.57 12.19 8.26
C MET A 140 -9.07 13.51 8.85
N GLN A 141 -9.53 14.66 8.35
CA GLN A 141 -9.23 15.98 8.95
C GLN A 141 -9.68 16.11 10.40
N GLY A 142 -10.68 15.31 10.83
CA GLY A 142 -11.11 15.23 12.22
C GLY A 142 -10.18 14.42 13.14
N CYS A 143 -9.21 13.70 12.61
CA CYS A 143 -8.29 12.89 13.40
C CYS A 143 -7.14 13.74 13.95
N PRO A 144 -6.87 13.74 15.27
CA PRO A 144 -5.96 14.69 15.90
C PRO A 144 -4.49 14.54 15.48
N ASN A 145 -4.09 13.38 15.01
CA ASN A 145 -2.73 13.08 14.53
C ASN A 145 -2.57 13.19 13.01
N VAL A 146 -3.62 13.60 12.27
CA VAL A 146 -3.54 13.83 10.83
C VAL A 146 -3.17 15.29 10.56
N VAL A 147 -1.98 15.54 10.03
CA VAL A 147 -1.48 16.86 9.68
C VAL A 147 -2.02 17.31 8.32
N SER A 148 -2.02 16.39 7.37
CA SER A 148 -2.56 16.61 6.02
C SER A 148 -3.01 15.30 5.39
N ILE A 149 -3.93 15.40 4.43
CA ILE A 149 -4.37 14.26 3.63
C ILE A 149 -4.65 14.72 2.21
N LYS A 150 -4.24 13.92 1.23
CA LYS A 150 -4.46 14.20 -0.19
C LYS A 150 -4.56 12.91 -1.01
N PRO A 151 -5.30 12.93 -2.14
CA PRO A 151 -5.20 11.88 -3.13
C PRO A 151 -3.83 11.91 -3.82
N GLY A 152 -3.34 10.75 -4.22
CA GLY A 152 -2.10 10.55 -4.95
C GLY A 152 -2.33 9.80 -6.26
N ASP A 153 -1.57 10.16 -7.28
CA ASP A 153 -1.55 9.46 -8.56
C ASP A 153 -0.55 8.29 -8.48
N SER A 154 -1.05 7.06 -8.58
CA SER A 154 -0.22 5.84 -8.48
C SER A 154 0.93 5.80 -9.49
N GLN A 155 0.82 6.49 -10.63
CA GLN A 155 1.92 6.58 -11.60
C GLN A 155 3.07 7.49 -11.14
N LYS A 156 2.79 8.45 -10.25
CA LYS A 156 3.75 9.46 -9.78
C LYS A 156 4.24 9.22 -8.34
N GLU A 157 3.43 8.52 -7.54
CA GLU A 157 3.71 8.29 -6.11
C GLU A 157 4.25 6.88 -5.89
N ALA A 158 5.56 6.78 -5.68
CA ALA A 158 6.25 5.51 -5.44
C ALA A 158 5.69 4.75 -4.24
N GLY A 159 5.28 5.47 -3.20
CA GLY A 159 4.70 4.87 -2.00
C GLY A 159 3.36 4.18 -2.26
N ILE A 160 2.51 4.75 -3.13
CA ILE A 160 1.26 4.11 -3.56
C ILE A 160 1.58 2.79 -4.28
N GLN A 161 2.56 2.79 -5.18
CA GLN A 161 2.97 1.56 -5.88
C GLN A 161 3.51 0.49 -4.94
N PHE A 162 4.22 0.88 -3.89
CA PHE A 162 4.69 -0.05 -2.87
C PHE A 162 3.54 -0.61 -2.04
N VAL A 163 2.61 0.23 -1.56
CA VAL A 163 1.50 -0.24 -0.74
C VAL A 163 0.52 -1.12 -1.53
N ASP A 164 0.25 -0.86 -2.83
CA ASP A 164 -0.52 -1.76 -3.72
C ASP A 164 0.09 -3.18 -3.73
N ASN A 165 1.41 -3.26 -3.88
CA ASN A 165 2.07 -4.56 -3.88
C ASN A 165 2.05 -5.25 -2.51
N ILE A 166 2.13 -4.49 -1.42
CA ILE A 166 1.95 -5.02 -0.06
C ILE A 166 0.52 -5.51 0.15
N CYS A 167 -0.49 -4.75 -0.28
CA CYS A 167 -1.90 -5.17 -0.30
C CYS A 167 -2.07 -6.53 -0.99
N SER A 168 -1.47 -6.70 -2.15
CA SER A 168 -1.49 -7.96 -2.88
C SER A 168 -0.85 -9.12 -2.09
N ILE A 169 0.27 -8.89 -1.41
CA ILE A 169 0.91 -9.90 -0.56
C ILE A 169 0.00 -10.31 0.59
N LEU A 170 -0.59 -9.34 1.29
CA LEU A 170 -1.50 -9.59 2.40
C LEU A 170 -2.75 -10.34 1.94
N ARG A 171 -3.34 -9.96 0.80
CA ARG A 171 -4.46 -10.67 0.19
C ARG A 171 -4.11 -12.13 -0.13
N LEU A 172 -2.96 -12.38 -0.76
CA LEU A 172 -2.51 -13.73 -1.08
C LEU A 172 -2.32 -14.57 0.19
N HIS A 173 -1.75 -13.97 1.24
CA HIS A 173 -1.59 -14.65 2.52
C HIS A 173 -2.93 -15.00 3.16
N LYS A 174 -3.86 -14.05 3.25
CA LYS A 174 -5.22 -14.27 3.82
C LYS A 174 -6.01 -15.32 3.06
N THR A 175 -5.85 -15.41 1.75
CA THR A 175 -6.52 -16.43 0.90
C THR A 175 -5.73 -17.74 0.77
N LYS A 176 -4.62 -17.89 1.50
CA LYS A 176 -3.72 -19.05 1.45
C LYS A 176 -3.15 -19.34 0.05
N ARG A 177 -2.95 -18.29 -0.76
CA ARG A 177 -2.40 -18.34 -2.13
C ARG A 177 -1.00 -17.77 -2.24
N ASP A 178 -0.37 -17.42 -1.11
CA ASP A 178 1.02 -16.94 -1.05
C ASP A 178 2.02 -18.10 -1.16
N ILE A 179 2.09 -18.68 -2.35
CA ILE A 179 2.95 -19.84 -2.65
C ILE A 179 4.44 -19.56 -2.52
N HIS A 180 4.85 -18.29 -2.49
CA HIS A 180 6.25 -17.87 -2.35
C HIS A 180 6.57 -17.38 -0.94
N ALA A 181 5.62 -17.48 -0.02
CA ALA A 181 5.76 -17.03 1.36
C ALA A 181 6.23 -15.55 1.49
N PHE A 182 5.81 -14.68 0.58
CA PHE A 182 6.17 -13.24 0.61
C PHE A 182 5.76 -12.59 1.93
N HIS A 183 4.63 -13.01 2.51
CA HIS A 183 4.19 -12.50 3.81
C HIS A 183 5.25 -12.72 4.89
N SER A 184 5.96 -13.84 4.90
CA SER A 184 7.02 -14.10 5.88
C SER A 184 8.18 -13.09 5.77
N LEU A 185 8.43 -12.53 4.57
CA LEU A 185 9.47 -11.55 4.33
C LEU A 185 9.10 -10.14 4.83
N ILE A 186 7.79 -9.85 4.94
CA ILE A 186 7.29 -8.55 5.42
C ILE A 186 6.75 -8.62 6.86
N LYS A 187 6.64 -9.81 7.44
CA LYS A 187 6.01 -10.04 8.75
C LYS A 187 6.60 -9.17 9.86
N GLY A 188 7.91 -8.87 9.79
CA GLY A 188 8.61 -8.11 10.81
C GLY A 188 8.13 -6.67 10.97
N PHE A 189 7.52 -6.08 9.95
CA PHE A 189 7.00 -4.71 9.98
C PHE A 189 5.49 -4.59 9.75
N VAL A 190 4.76 -5.71 9.63
CA VAL A 190 3.30 -5.72 9.50
C VAL A 190 2.63 -5.74 10.88
N LYS A 191 1.72 -4.81 11.09
CA LYS A 191 0.81 -4.73 12.25
C LYS A 191 -0.62 -4.89 11.76
N GLU A 192 -1.30 -5.96 12.17
CA GLU A 192 -2.74 -6.10 11.97
C GLU A 192 -3.47 -5.34 13.10
N VAL A 193 -4.41 -4.46 12.75
CA VAL A 193 -5.14 -3.57 13.66
C VAL A 193 -6.65 -3.77 13.55
#